data_f5e676fa59f4f1d301498449218904c3
#
_entry.id   f5e676fa59f4f1d301498449218904c3
#
_cell.length_a   1.000
_cell.length_b   1.000
_cell.length_c   1.000
_cell.angle_alpha   90.00
_cell.angle_beta   90.00
_cell.angle_gamma   90.00
#
_symmetry.space_group_name_H-M   'P 1'
#
loop_
_entity.id
_entity.type
_entity.pdbx_description
1 polymer ?
#
loop_
_entity_poly.entity_id
_entity_poly.type
_entity_poly.pdbx_seq_one_letter_code
_entity_poly.pdbx_strand_id
1 'polypeptide(L)'
;NYSTLEEVIRNNLIVDEGDPLNEILFNKSINNLKSLGIFKRVDTDIKDGSDDSLKVIDIDIEERPSGEISLTAGFGTSGEIIGAGIKEKNFLGKGINLNTNLELTPESLKGKFVYAKPNFKNSDNTLFTSLKSSTTDVLTDSGFKTSELGFSLGTKFEQFQNIFLSPEIDFLVEDLETSDKASDVLKKQKGSYTDLYFNYTINQDLRDKKFRTES
;
A
#
# COMPACT_ATOMS: atom_id res chain seq x y z
N ASN A 1 26.54 -1.61 -4.12
CA ASN A 1 25.56 -0.76 -4.78
C ASN A 1 24.31 -0.72 -3.91
N TYR A 2 24.07 0.43 -3.30
CA TYR A 2 22.83 0.68 -2.55
C TYR A 2 21.79 1.14 -3.56
N SER A 3 20.63 0.51 -3.58
CA SER A 3 19.50 0.92 -4.43
C SER A 3 18.57 1.89 -3.71
N THR A 4 18.52 1.81 -2.36
CA THR A 4 17.67 2.68 -1.53
C THR A 4 18.34 4.05 -1.33
N LEU A 5 17.58 5.11 -1.60
CA LEU A 5 18.04 6.48 -1.35
C LEU A 5 18.18 6.75 0.15
N GLU A 6 19.20 7.52 0.51
CA GLU A 6 19.48 7.91 1.91
C GLU A 6 18.29 8.62 2.57
N GLU A 7 17.54 9.42 1.80
CA GLU A 7 16.30 10.07 2.25
C GLU A 7 15.29 9.07 2.86
N VAL A 8 15.16 7.86 2.29
CA VAL A 8 14.24 6.83 2.81
C VAL A 8 14.68 6.35 4.18
N ILE A 9 15.99 6.22 4.39
CA ILE A 9 16.55 5.82 5.67
C ILE A 9 16.32 6.93 6.69
N ARG A 10 16.75 8.16 6.37
CA ARG A 10 16.64 9.34 7.26
C ARG A 10 15.20 9.62 7.68
N ASN A 11 14.23 9.56 6.76
CA ASN A 11 12.82 9.78 7.05
C ASN A 11 12.19 8.72 8.00
N ASN A 12 12.88 7.63 8.28
CA ASN A 12 12.46 6.60 9.24
C ASN A 12 13.21 6.66 10.57
N LEU A 13 14.18 7.57 10.69
CA LEU A 13 14.83 7.87 11.96
C LEU A 13 14.04 8.94 12.71
N ILE A 14 13.90 8.78 14.02
CA ILE A 14 13.21 9.73 14.92
C ILE A 14 14.23 10.66 15.57
N VAL A 15 15.48 10.20 15.66
CA VAL A 15 16.61 10.95 16.23
C VAL A 15 17.43 11.50 15.08
N ASP A 16 17.59 12.81 15.04
CA ASP A 16 18.38 13.52 14.04
C ASP A 16 19.82 13.83 14.53
N GLU A 17 20.69 14.22 13.60
CA GLU A 17 22.04 14.67 13.90
C GLU A 17 22.00 15.94 14.75
N GLY A 18 22.68 15.89 15.91
CA GLY A 18 22.70 17.00 16.87
C GLY A 18 21.69 16.86 18.00
N ASP A 19 20.78 15.90 17.93
CA ASP A 19 19.86 15.62 19.03
C ASP A 19 20.56 14.93 20.21
N PRO A 20 20.08 15.11 21.45
CA PRO A 20 20.49 14.28 22.57
C PRO A 20 20.18 12.81 22.31
N LEU A 21 21.16 11.91 22.50
CA LEU A 21 20.93 10.48 22.33
C LEU A 21 19.88 9.96 23.31
N ASN A 22 18.75 9.51 22.76
CA ASN A 22 17.69 8.84 23.47
C ASN A 22 17.57 7.40 22.96
N GLU A 23 18.01 6.43 23.77
CA GLU A 23 18.01 5.01 23.38
C GLU A 23 16.64 4.46 23.01
N ILE A 24 15.55 4.94 23.64
CA ILE A 24 14.19 4.50 23.35
C ILE A 24 13.78 4.97 21.95
N LEU A 25 14.01 6.24 21.62
CA LEU A 25 13.71 6.81 20.32
C LEU A 25 14.62 6.22 19.23
N PHE A 26 15.89 6.00 19.55
CA PHE A 26 16.82 5.33 18.66
C PHE A 26 16.38 3.90 18.34
N ASN A 27 16.03 3.10 19.34
CA ASN A 27 15.53 1.74 19.13
C ASN A 27 14.21 1.74 18.31
N LYS A 28 13.35 2.73 18.52
CA LYS A 28 12.15 2.90 17.72
C LYS A 28 12.49 3.22 16.25
N SER A 29 13.50 4.06 15.99
CA SER A 29 14.03 4.35 14.66
C SER A 29 14.51 3.08 13.96
N ILE A 30 15.29 2.26 14.62
CA ILE A 30 15.79 0.98 14.08
C ILE A 30 14.63 0.01 13.80
N ASN A 31 13.64 -0.03 14.66
CA ASN A 31 12.44 -0.82 14.43
C ASN A 31 11.62 -0.32 13.23
N ASN A 32 11.55 1.00 13.02
CA ASN A 32 10.92 1.58 11.82
C ASN A 32 11.65 1.11 10.56
N LEU A 33 12.99 1.23 10.50
CA LEU A 33 13.79 0.76 9.38
C LEU A 33 13.56 -0.73 9.10
N LYS A 34 13.61 -1.58 10.12
CA LYS A 34 13.35 -3.02 9.99
C LYS A 34 11.92 -3.30 9.48
N SER A 35 10.95 -2.48 9.88
CA SER A 35 9.54 -2.64 9.49
C SER A 35 9.25 -2.33 8.02
N LEU A 36 10.12 -1.57 7.33
CA LEU A 36 10.00 -1.31 5.89
C LEU A 36 10.04 -2.61 5.08
N GLY A 37 10.74 -3.63 5.60
CA GLY A 37 10.83 -4.94 4.97
C GLY A 37 11.59 -4.93 3.64
N ILE A 38 12.45 -3.95 3.41
CA ILE A 38 13.36 -3.81 2.27
C ILE A 38 14.82 -4.08 2.67
N PHE A 39 15.09 -4.25 3.96
CA PHE A 39 16.40 -4.56 4.49
C PHE A 39 16.43 -5.99 5.03
N LYS A 40 17.51 -6.69 4.74
CA LYS A 40 17.82 -8.02 5.29
C LYS A 40 18.38 -7.90 6.68
N ARG A 41 19.27 -6.90 6.88
CA ARG A 41 19.96 -6.63 8.13
C ARG A 41 20.07 -5.13 8.36
N VAL A 42 19.88 -4.71 9.59
CA VAL A 42 20.13 -3.34 10.09
C VAL A 42 20.86 -3.50 11.39
N ASP A 43 22.17 -3.25 11.37
CA ASP A 43 23.05 -3.28 12.52
C ASP A 43 23.43 -1.86 12.92
N THR A 44 23.74 -1.68 14.18
CA THR A 44 24.08 -0.36 14.72
C THR A 44 25.27 -0.48 15.64
N ASP A 45 26.19 0.48 15.54
CA ASP A 45 27.32 0.63 16.43
C ASP A 45 27.36 2.07 16.95
N ILE A 46 27.49 2.23 18.27
CA ILE A 46 27.53 3.54 18.94
C ILE A 46 28.93 3.70 19.52
N LYS A 47 29.67 4.71 19.05
CA LYS A 47 31.02 5.05 19.43
C LYS A 47 31.05 6.39 20.11
N ASP A 48 32.11 6.61 20.91
CA ASP A 48 32.40 7.95 21.42
C ASP A 48 32.85 8.85 20.26
N GLY A 49 32.38 10.08 20.28
CA GLY A 49 32.74 11.09 19.29
C GLY A 49 34.05 11.79 19.60
N SER A 50 34.25 12.94 18.97
CA SER A 50 35.41 13.78 19.18
C SER A 50 35.43 14.48 20.56
N ASP A 51 34.35 14.46 21.28
CA ASP A 51 34.13 15.00 22.60
C ASP A 51 33.30 14.01 23.43
N ASP A 52 33.50 13.97 24.76
CA ASP A 52 32.78 13.05 25.67
C ASP A 52 31.27 13.20 25.64
N SER A 53 30.82 14.39 25.25
CA SER A 53 29.36 14.70 25.08
C SER A 53 28.78 14.23 23.76
N LEU A 54 29.62 13.83 22.78
CA LEU A 54 29.18 13.46 21.44
C LEU A 54 29.25 11.93 21.27
N LYS A 55 28.26 11.40 20.55
CA LYS A 55 28.24 10.00 20.13
C LYS A 55 28.14 9.94 18.60
N VAL A 56 28.85 9.02 18.01
CA VAL A 56 28.78 8.67 16.60
C VAL A 56 27.97 7.38 16.49
N ILE A 57 26.92 7.40 15.68
CA ILE A 57 26.07 6.24 15.44
C ILE A 57 26.30 5.78 14.01
N ASP A 58 26.88 4.61 13.86
CA ASP A 58 27.03 3.94 12.57
C ASP A 58 25.83 3.00 12.38
N ILE A 59 25.15 3.10 11.24
CA ILE A 59 24.03 2.23 10.88
C ILE A 59 24.42 1.47 9.61
N ASP A 60 24.71 0.18 9.76
CA ASP A 60 25.04 -0.72 8.65
C ASP A 60 23.79 -1.43 8.13
N ILE A 61 23.54 -1.26 6.83
CA ILE A 61 22.31 -1.75 6.19
C ILE A 61 22.66 -2.71 5.04
N GLU A 62 22.09 -3.91 5.10
CA GLU A 62 22.11 -4.87 4.00
C GLU A 62 20.71 -4.92 3.36
N GLU A 63 20.61 -4.57 2.07
CA GLU A 63 19.34 -4.60 1.32
C GLU A 63 18.94 -6.03 0.95
N ARG A 64 17.64 -6.24 0.77
CA ARG A 64 17.08 -7.45 0.18
C ARG A 64 16.21 -7.11 -1.01
N PRO A 65 15.90 -8.10 -1.91
CA PRO A 65 14.91 -7.90 -2.95
C PRO A 65 13.59 -7.41 -2.36
N SER A 66 13.07 -6.31 -2.89
CA SER A 66 11.85 -5.63 -2.43
C SER A 66 10.63 -5.97 -3.29
N GLY A 67 10.87 -6.56 -4.48
CA GLY A 67 9.86 -6.99 -5.42
C GLY A 67 9.40 -8.44 -5.19
N GLU A 68 8.11 -8.67 -5.36
CA GLU A 68 7.45 -9.97 -5.28
C GLU A 68 6.50 -10.14 -6.47
N ILE A 69 6.57 -11.30 -7.13
CA ILE A 69 5.62 -11.70 -8.18
C ILE A 69 4.84 -12.89 -7.64
N SER A 70 3.53 -12.84 -7.76
CA SER A 70 2.63 -13.92 -7.36
C SER A 70 1.77 -14.37 -8.54
N LEU A 71 1.56 -15.68 -8.66
CA LEU A 71 0.61 -16.30 -9.57
C LEU A 71 -0.33 -17.16 -8.75
N THR A 72 -1.62 -17.08 -9.05
CA THR A 72 -2.66 -17.83 -8.37
C THR A 72 -3.50 -18.57 -9.41
N ALA A 73 -3.81 -19.82 -9.16
CA ALA A 73 -4.79 -20.59 -9.92
C ALA A 73 -5.68 -21.33 -8.93
N GLY A 74 -6.98 -21.36 -9.18
CA GLY A 74 -7.95 -21.99 -8.29
C GLY A 74 -9.32 -22.14 -8.93
N PHE A 75 -10.28 -22.63 -8.15
CA PHE A 75 -11.68 -22.75 -8.52
C PHE A 75 -12.54 -22.07 -7.50
N GLY A 76 -13.48 -21.26 -7.97
CA GLY A 76 -14.48 -20.55 -7.15
C GLY A 76 -15.90 -20.84 -7.64
N THR A 77 -16.85 -20.10 -7.10
CA THR A 77 -18.27 -20.21 -7.48
C THR A 77 -18.51 -19.80 -8.94
N SER A 78 -17.67 -18.95 -9.50
CA SER A 78 -17.72 -18.48 -10.91
C SER A 78 -16.78 -19.25 -11.83
N GLY A 79 -16.35 -20.46 -11.46
CA GLY A 79 -15.44 -21.32 -12.25
C GLY A 79 -13.97 -21.14 -11.91
N GLU A 80 -13.11 -21.32 -12.93
CA GLU A 80 -11.66 -21.19 -12.77
C GLU A 80 -11.26 -19.74 -12.48
N ILE A 81 -10.27 -19.57 -11.59
CA ILE A 81 -9.69 -18.28 -11.24
C ILE A 81 -8.21 -18.33 -11.59
N ILE A 82 -7.76 -17.38 -12.37
CA ILE A 82 -6.35 -17.14 -12.62
C ILE A 82 -6.01 -15.73 -12.13
N GLY A 83 -4.97 -15.62 -11.31
CA GLY A 83 -4.53 -14.34 -10.77
C GLY A 83 -3.04 -14.12 -10.99
N ALA A 84 -2.66 -12.87 -11.17
CA ALA A 84 -1.27 -12.42 -11.20
C ALA A 84 -1.13 -11.17 -10.34
N GLY A 85 -0.04 -11.08 -9.56
CA GLY A 85 0.25 -9.94 -8.73
C GLY A 85 1.72 -9.55 -8.78
N ILE A 86 1.97 -8.25 -8.70
CA ILE A 86 3.30 -7.68 -8.55
C ILE A 86 3.25 -6.71 -7.38
N LYS A 87 4.16 -6.90 -6.43
CA LYS A 87 4.39 -5.96 -5.31
C LYS A 87 5.82 -5.49 -5.36
N GLU A 88 6.02 -4.21 -5.18
CA GLU A 88 7.34 -3.59 -5.02
C GLU A 88 7.28 -2.62 -3.86
N LYS A 89 8.18 -2.77 -2.88
CA LYS A 89 8.16 -1.94 -1.66
C LYS A 89 9.14 -0.77 -1.71
N ASN A 90 10.02 -0.77 -2.69
CA ASN A 90 11.08 0.24 -2.79
C ASN A 90 11.32 0.67 -4.24
N PHE A 91 10.24 1.01 -4.94
CA PHE A 91 10.31 1.37 -6.35
C PHE A 91 11.28 2.53 -6.58
N LEU A 92 12.25 2.29 -7.45
CA LEU A 92 13.37 3.21 -7.76
C LEU A 92 14.21 3.61 -6.52
N GLY A 93 14.25 2.80 -5.48
CA GLY A 93 14.99 3.14 -4.26
C GLY A 93 14.35 4.25 -3.40
N LYS A 94 13.11 4.64 -3.69
CA LYS A 94 12.42 5.79 -3.07
C LYS A 94 11.45 5.42 -1.96
N GLY A 95 11.46 4.16 -1.51
CA GLY A 95 10.51 3.65 -0.51
C GLY A 95 9.05 3.65 -1.00
N ILE A 96 8.83 3.81 -2.31
CA ILE A 96 7.50 3.82 -2.91
C ILE A 96 6.98 2.40 -3.00
N ASN A 97 5.76 2.19 -2.51
CA ASN A 97 5.08 0.91 -2.62
C ASN A 97 4.20 0.88 -3.86
N LEU A 98 4.44 -0.10 -4.73
CA LEU A 98 3.56 -0.43 -5.86
C LEU A 98 2.91 -1.78 -5.59
N ASN A 99 1.63 -1.89 -5.91
CA ASN A 99 0.91 -3.16 -5.84
C ASN A 99 -0.05 -3.24 -7.04
N THR A 100 0.14 -4.27 -7.85
CA THR A 100 -0.71 -4.54 -9.01
C THR A 100 -1.27 -5.93 -8.88
N ASN A 101 -2.58 -6.09 -9.02
CA ASN A 101 -3.25 -7.37 -9.03
C ASN A 101 -4.16 -7.45 -10.25
N LEU A 102 -4.13 -8.59 -10.92
CA LEU A 102 -5.03 -8.97 -12.00
C LEU A 102 -5.71 -10.28 -11.62
N GLU A 103 -7.01 -10.38 -11.88
CA GLU A 103 -7.83 -11.57 -11.66
C GLU A 103 -8.70 -11.80 -12.89
N LEU A 104 -8.65 -13.01 -13.41
CA LEU A 104 -9.43 -13.46 -14.56
C LEU A 104 -10.26 -14.67 -14.16
N THR A 105 -11.54 -14.62 -14.47
CA THR A 105 -12.48 -15.75 -14.43
C THR A 105 -13.16 -15.87 -15.78
N PRO A 106 -13.95 -16.93 -16.07
CA PRO A 106 -14.73 -17.02 -17.29
C PRO A 106 -15.69 -15.84 -17.52
N GLU A 107 -16.16 -15.21 -16.43
CA GLU A 107 -17.17 -14.15 -16.45
C GLU A 107 -16.59 -12.78 -16.10
N SER A 108 -15.37 -12.68 -15.59
CA SER A 108 -14.85 -11.40 -15.12
C SER A 108 -13.36 -11.20 -15.33
N LEU A 109 -12.98 -9.94 -15.57
CA LEU A 109 -11.61 -9.46 -15.55
C LEU A 109 -11.53 -8.29 -14.56
N LYS A 110 -10.67 -8.41 -13.54
CA LYS A 110 -10.46 -7.36 -12.56
C LYS A 110 -8.98 -7.00 -12.49
N GLY A 111 -8.71 -5.70 -12.46
CA GLY A 111 -7.38 -5.15 -12.30
C GLY A 111 -7.37 -4.05 -11.24
N LYS A 112 -6.32 -4.04 -10.41
CA LYS A 112 -6.07 -2.97 -9.45
C LYS A 112 -4.59 -2.64 -9.44
N PHE A 113 -4.30 -1.35 -9.53
CA PHE A 113 -2.97 -0.78 -9.34
C PHE A 113 -3.00 0.19 -8.17
N VAL A 114 -2.06 0.09 -7.25
CA VAL A 114 -1.92 0.99 -6.09
C VAL A 114 -0.50 1.54 -6.07
N TYR A 115 -0.39 2.83 -5.96
CA TYR A 115 0.84 3.57 -5.69
C TYR A 115 0.72 4.21 -4.31
N ALA A 116 1.69 3.99 -3.43
CA ALA A 116 1.74 4.66 -2.13
C ALA A 116 3.16 5.16 -1.86
N LYS A 117 3.27 6.46 -1.55
CA LYS A 117 4.51 7.10 -1.14
C LYS A 117 4.44 7.44 0.35
N PRO A 118 5.07 6.64 1.23
CA PRO A 118 5.30 7.01 2.62
C PRO A 118 6.17 8.26 2.72
N ASN A 119 6.13 8.91 3.86
CA ASN A 119 6.93 10.12 4.16
C ASN A 119 6.80 11.20 3.06
N PHE A 120 5.57 11.41 2.55
CA PHE A 120 5.32 12.37 1.48
C PHE A 120 5.72 13.77 1.89
N LYS A 121 6.62 14.41 1.10
CA LYS A 121 7.23 15.70 1.41
C LYS A 121 7.93 15.73 2.78
N ASN A 122 8.65 14.67 3.13
CA ASN A 122 9.38 14.53 4.40
C ASN A 122 8.48 14.70 5.64
N SER A 123 7.24 14.28 5.54
CA SER A 123 6.28 14.22 6.65
C SER A 123 5.95 12.77 6.98
N ASP A 124 5.31 12.54 8.12
CA ASP A 124 4.83 11.20 8.52
C ASP A 124 3.59 10.74 7.71
N ASN A 125 3.18 11.54 6.72
CA ASN A 125 2.02 11.24 5.90
C ASN A 125 2.37 10.30 4.76
N THR A 126 1.48 9.36 4.47
CA THR A 126 1.54 8.55 3.26
C THR A 126 0.52 9.09 2.25
N LEU A 127 0.99 9.49 1.07
CA LEU A 127 0.11 9.76 -0.06
C LEU A 127 -0.10 8.46 -0.82
N PHE A 128 -1.36 8.13 -1.13
CA PHE A 128 -1.66 6.96 -1.97
C PHE A 128 -2.68 7.29 -3.05
N THR A 129 -2.58 6.57 -4.15
CA THR A 129 -3.53 6.61 -5.27
C THR A 129 -3.75 5.21 -5.79
N SER A 130 -4.94 4.94 -6.31
CA SER A 130 -5.22 3.67 -6.97
C SER A 130 -6.00 3.85 -8.27
N LEU A 131 -5.80 2.89 -9.17
CA LEU A 131 -6.62 2.68 -10.35
C LEU A 131 -7.24 1.30 -10.22
N LYS A 132 -8.54 1.18 -10.46
CA LYS A 132 -9.23 -0.10 -10.54
C LYS A 132 -10.00 -0.18 -11.86
N SER A 133 -10.01 -1.38 -12.44
CA SER A 133 -10.87 -1.72 -13.57
C SER A 133 -11.49 -3.07 -13.30
N SER A 134 -12.79 -3.19 -13.53
CA SER A 134 -13.52 -4.44 -13.35
C SER A 134 -14.54 -4.58 -14.47
N THR A 135 -14.58 -5.75 -15.11
CA THR A 135 -15.64 -6.11 -16.05
C THR A 135 -16.21 -7.44 -15.64
N THR A 136 -17.52 -7.53 -15.54
CA THR A 136 -18.24 -8.79 -15.33
C THR A 136 -19.23 -8.95 -16.49
N ASP A 137 -19.10 -10.03 -17.26
CA ASP A 137 -19.93 -10.29 -18.43
C ASP A 137 -20.68 -11.62 -18.24
N VAL A 138 -21.96 -11.49 -17.93
CA VAL A 138 -22.93 -12.59 -17.79
C VAL A 138 -24.14 -12.36 -18.68
N LEU A 139 -23.92 -11.68 -19.84
CA LEU A 139 -24.98 -11.38 -20.80
C LEU A 139 -25.72 -12.61 -21.27
N THR A 140 -25.00 -13.72 -21.49
CA THR A 140 -25.57 -15.00 -21.95
C THR A 140 -26.39 -15.70 -20.89
N ASP A 141 -25.99 -15.65 -19.64
CA ASP A 141 -26.58 -16.42 -18.56
C ASP A 141 -27.61 -15.60 -17.76
N SER A 142 -27.21 -14.43 -17.30
CA SER A 142 -28.00 -13.56 -16.42
C SER A 142 -28.49 -12.27 -17.12
N GLY A 143 -28.07 -12.04 -18.36
CA GLY A 143 -28.55 -10.94 -19.19
C GLY A 143 -27.95 -9.58 -18.92
N PHE A 144 -26.79 -9.47 -18.22
CA PHE A 144 -26.15 -8.19 -17.98
C PHE A 144 -24.64 -8.24 -18.07
N LYS A 145 -24.05 -7.09 -18.30
CA LYS A 145 -22.61 -6.83 -18.23
C LYS A 145 -22.37 -5.53 -17.51
N THR A 146 -21.42 -5.54 -16.57
CA THR A 146 -20.95 -4.34 -15.89
C THR A 146 -19.49 -4.07 -16.22
N SER A 147 -19.16 -2.81 -16.43
CA SER A 147 -17.79 -2.36 -16.59
C SER A 147 -17.56 -1.16 -15.67
N GLU A 148 -16.52 -1.24 -14.85
CA GLU A 148 -16.15 -0.20 -13.90
C GLU A 148 -14.74 0.29 -14.16
N LEU A 149 -14.54 1.60 -14.09
CA LEU A 149 -13.22 2.24 -14.02
C LEU A 149 -13.20 3.21 -12.86
N GLY A 150 -12.31 2.99 -11.91
CA GLY A 150 -12.18 3.80 -10.71
C GLY A 150 -10.79 4.38 -10.55
N PHE A 151 -10.73 5.61 -10.05
CA PHE A 151 -9.53 6.29 -9.60
C PHE A 151 -9.73 6.75 -8.17
N SER A 152 -8.73 6.53 -7.29
CA SER A 152 -8.76 7.07 -5.95
C SER A 152 -7.50 7.86 -5.60
N LEU A 153 -7.66 8.83 -4.71
CA LEU A 153 -6.58 9.60 -4.13
C LEU A 153 -6.86 9.78 -2.64
N GLY A 154 -5.89 9.46 -1.82
CA GLY A 154 -6.01 9.56 -0.38
C GLY A 154 -4.69 9.81 0.33
N THR A 155 -4.78 10.09 1.60
CA THR A 155 -3.62 10.21 2.49
C THR A 155 -3.87 9.43 3.75
N LYS A 156 -2.79 8.94 4.38
CA LYS A 156 -2.82 8.27 5.67
C LYS A 156 -1.83 8.96 6.61
N PHE A 157 -2.26 9.28 7.81
CA PHE A 157 -1.44 9.90 8.84
C PHE A 157 -1.84 9.45 10.24
N GLU A 158 -0.91 9.53 11.17
CA GLU A 158 -1.18 9.29 12.59
C GLU A 158 -1.70 10.59 13.23
N GLN A 159 -2.97 10.60 13.62
CA GLN A 159 -3.60 11.76 14.26
C GLN A 159 -3.40 11.77 15.77
N PHE A 160 -3.47 10.59 16.38
CA PHE A 160 -3.20 10.37 17.80
C PHE A 160 -2.33 9.12 17.92
N GLN A 161 -1.67 8.95 19.06
CA GLN A 161 -0.81 7.78 19.28
C GLN A 161 -1.52 6.47 18.91
N ASN A 162 -0.96 5.76 17.92
CA ASN A 162 -1.49 4.50 17.38
C ASN A 162 -2.86 4.60 16.69
N ILE A 163 -3.38 5.80 16.43
CA ILE A 163 -4.64 6.01 15.69
C ILE A 163 -4.32 6.69 14.35
N PHE A 164 -4.53 5.95 13.29
CA PHE A 164 -4.29 6.37 11.91
C PHE A 164 -5.60 6.73 11.23
N LEU A 165 -5.60 7.87 10.56
CA LEU A 165 -6.71 8.35 9.75
C LEU A 165 -6.33 8.25 8.27
N SER A 166 -7.29 7.84 7.45
CA SER A 166 -7.10 7.72 6.01
C SER A 166 -8.32 8.25 5.26
N PRO A 167 -8.40 9.57 5.03
CA PRO A 167 -9.37 10.14 4.10
C PRO A 167 -8.98 9.81 2.66
N GLU A 168 -9.98 9.48 1.84
CA GLU A 168 -9.84 9.10 0.43
C GLU A 168 -11.01 9.62 -0.38
N ILE A 169 -10.74 10.09 -1.58
CA ILE A 169 -11.74 10.46 -2.59
C ILE A 169 -11.66 9.43 -3.71
N ASP A 170 -12.80 8.82 -4.03
CA ASP A 170 -12.95 7.86 -5.12
C ASP A 170 -13.83 8.44 -6.22
N PHE A 171 -13.34 8.40 -7.44
CA PHE A 171 -14.08 8.67 -8.66
C PHE A 171 -14.31 7.36 -9.40
N LEU A 172 -15.58 7.03 -9.68
CA LEU A 172 -16.00 5.79 -10.31
C LEU A 172 -16.86 6.08 -11.53
N VAL A 173 -16.49 5.46 -12.64
CA VAL A 173 -17.34 5.39 -13.83
C VAL A 173 -17.79 3.94 -13.99
N GLU A 174 -19.09 3.74 -14.07
CA GLU A 174 -19.72 2.43 -14.22
C GLU A 174 -20.63 2.43 -15.47
N ASP A 175 -20.57 1.36 -16.23
CA ASP A 175 -21.47 1.10 -17.37
C ASP A 175 -22.19 -0.23 -17.18
N LEU A 176 -23.52 -0.19 -17.29
CA LEU A 176 -24.39 -1.35 -17.20
C LEU A 176 -25.07 -1.59 -18.55
N GLU A 177 -24.71 -2.67 -19.20
CA GLU A 177 -25.38 -3.19 -20.38
C GLU A 177 -26.36 -4.32 -20.00
N THR A 178 -27.49 -4.40 -20.69
CA THR A 178 -28.47 -5.46 -20.45
C THR A 178 -28.98 -6.06 -21.75
N SER A 179 -29.27 -7.36 -21.72
CA SER A 179 -29.97 -8.09 -22.79
C SER A 179 -31.44 -8.37 -22.41
N ASP A 180 -32.17 -9.05 -23.30
CA ASP A 180 -33.57 -9.43 -23.05
C ASP A 180 -33.72 -10.39 -21.87
N LYS A 181 -32.70 -11.13 -21.49
CA LYS A 181 -32.67 -12.03 -20.33
C LYS A 181 -32.59 -11.33 -18.98
N ALA A 182 -32.18 -10.05 -18.95
CA ALA A 182 -32.08 -9.29 -17.72
C ALA A 182 -33.45 -9.08 -17.06
N SER A 183 -33.43 -8.99 -15.74
CA SER A 183 -34.62 -8.60 -14.98
C SER A 183 -35.09 -7.18 -15.35
N ASP A 184 -36.40 -6.90 -15.19
CA ASP A 184 -36.95 -5.58 -15.48
C ASP A 184 -36.31 -4.47 -14.62
N VAL A 185 -35.81 -4.80 -13.43
CA VAL A 185 -35.10 -3.87 -12.54
C VAL A 185 -33.78 -3.48 -13.19
N LEU A 186 -32.96 -4.45 -13.63
CA LEU A 186 -31.69 -4.20 -14.28
C LEU A 186 -31.86 -3.46 -15.63
N LYS A 187 -32.87 -3.82 -16.42
CA LYS A 187 -33.17 -3.10 -17.68
C LYS A 187 -33.45 -1.62 -17.47
N LYS A 188 -34.11 -1.26 -16.35
CA LYS A 188 -34.36 0.15 -15.98
C LYS A 188 -33.10 0.89 -15.52
N GLN A 189 -32.09 0.17 -15.06
CA GLN A 189 -30.82 0.71 -14.59
C GLN A 189 -29.71 0.69 -15.67
N LYS A 190 -30.05 0.27 -16.91
CA LYS A 190 -29.10 0.30 -18.01
C LYS A 190 -28.59 1.72 -18.25
N GLY A 191 -27.28 1.86 -18.40
CA GLY A 191 -26.65 3.15 -18.70
C GLY A 191 -25.29 3.30 -18.06
N SER A 192 -24.74 4.50 -18.24
CA SER A 192 -23.44 4.87 -17.68
C SER A 192 -23.65 5.82 -16.50
N TYR A 193 -22.95 5.56 -15.41
CA TYR A 193 -23.00 6.32 -14.17
C TYR A 193 -21.63 6.84 -13.81
N THR A 194 -21.61 7.98 -13.14
CA THR A 194 -20.39 8.57 -12.60
C THR A 194 -20.63 8.94 -11.16
N ASP A 195 -19.84 8.36 -10.27
CA ASP A 195 -20.00 8.53 -8.84
C ASP A 195 -18.72 9.11 -8.22
N LEU A 196 -18.92 9.94 -7.21
CA LEU A 196 -17.88 10.47 -6.37
C LEU A 196 -18.16 10.05 -4.93
N TYR A 197 -17.22 9.31 -4.35
CA TYR A 197 -17.29 8.87 -2.96
C TYR A 197 -16.23 9.58 -2.13
N PHE A 198 -16.60 9.91 -0.91
CA PHE A 198 -15.67 10.33 0.12
C PHE A 198 -15.60 9.26 1.20
N ASN A 199 -14.46 8.58 1.30
CA ASN A 199 -14.22 7.53 2.26
C ASN A 199 -13.35 8.05 3.39
N TYR A 200 -13.58 7.53 4.58
CA TYR A 200 -12.80 7.86 5.75
C TYR A 200 -12.56 6.62 6.59
N THR A 201 -11.30 6.21 6.70
CA THR A 201 -10.93 5.04 7.48
C THR A 201 -10.20 5.45 8.75
N ILE A 202 -10.62 4.89 9.87
CA ILE A 202 -9.94 5.01 11.17
C ILE A 202 -9.37 3.66 11.51
N ASN A 203 -8.07 3.59 11.77
CA ASN A 203 -7.37 2.36 12.15
C ASN A 203 -6.60 2.57 13.45
N GLN A 204 -6.82 1.70 14.44
CA GLN A 204 -6.05 1.67 15.67
C GLN A 204 -5.08 0.49 15.63
N ASP A 205 -3.77 0.76 15.79
CA ASP A 205 -2.72 -0.25 15.81
C ASP A 205 -2.14 -0.35 17.22
N LEU A 206 -2.53 -1.39 17.94
CA LEU A 206 -2.10 -1.66 19.33
C LEU A 206 -0.93 -2.66 19.41
N ARG A 207 -0.32 -3.04 18.28
CA ARG A 207 0.80 -3.98 18.27
C ARG A 207 2.02 -3.33 18.93
N ASP A 208 2.65 -4.07 19.84
CA ASP A 208 3.89 -3.68 20.52
C ASP A 208 5.08 -3.58 19.55
N LYS A 209 5.13 -4.47 18.55
CA LYS A 209 6.16 -4.50 17.49
C LYS A 209 5.50 -4.70 16.12
N LYS A 210 5.80 -3.81 15.17
CA LYS A 210 5.21 -3.85 13.82
C LYS A 210 5.65 -5.06 12.98
N PHE A 211 6.81 -5.65 13.26
CA PHE A 211 7.37 -6.76 12.47
C PHE A 211 7.37 -8.10 13.21
N ARG A 212 7.21 -8.10 14.51
CA ARG A 212 7.11 -9.29 15.35
C ARG A 212 6.31 -8.94 16.59
N THR A 213 5.06 -9.35 16.64
CA THR A 213 4.20 -9.21 17.83
C THR A 213 4.57 -10.26 18.86
N GLU A 214 4.77 -9.83 20.10
CA GLU A 214 4.80 -10.70 21.27
C GLU A 214 3.38 -10.63 21.86
N SER A 215 2.60 -11.70 21.68
CA SER A 215 1.25 -11.83 22.23
C SER A 215 1.30 -12.32 23.64
#